data_d5a3788919a104e28268c6d9b96343d4
#
_entry.id   d5a3788919a104e28268c6d9b96343d4
#
_cell.length_a   1.000
_cell.length_b   1.000
_cell.length_c   1.000
_cell.angle_alpha   90.00
_cell.angle_beta   90.00
_cell.angle_gamma   90.00
#
_symmetry.space_group_name_H-M   'P 1'
#
loop_
_entity.id
_entity.type
_entity.pdbx_description
1 polymer ?
#
loop_
_entity_poly.entity_id
_entity_poly.type
_entity_poly.pdbx_seq_one_letter_code
_entity_poly.pdbx_strand_id
1 'polypeptide(L)'
;MKQNLKFYLGTSSILSMVVIGYDRYNVIVKGFSGKRITPVIAFIVIVSIWLYSSAVCCPPFIGWGGYMLEGLFMTCSYDYLSEDWNRKSFILYAFIFNYCFPMLMVIFYYTQIVRAVVAHESALKAQAKKMNVESLRSNQVCKNQFLLEVAYC
;
A
#
# COMPACT_ATOMS: atom_id res chain seq x y z
N MET A 1 -26.27 -7.66 -15.33
CA MET A 1 -25.67 -6.31 -15.39
C MET A 1 -25.27 -5.73 -14.02
N LYS A 2 -26.20 -5.62 -13.04
CA LYS A 2 -25.90 -5.00 -11.72
C LYS A 2 -24.75 -5.68 -10.96
N GLN A 3 -24.60 -7.00 -11.05
CA GLN A 3 -23.55 -7.74 -10.34
C GLN A 3 -22.15 -7.51 -10.95
N ASN A 4 -22.05 -7.51 -12.27
CA ASN A 4 -20.78 -7.19 -12.94
C ASN A 4 -20.30 -5.78 -12.58
N LEU A 5 -21.23 -4.83 -12.46
CA LEU A 5 -20.92 -3.47 -12.04
C LEU A 5 -20.38 -3.42 -10.60
N LYS A 6 -21.00 -4.15 -9.66
CA LYS A 6 -20.51 -4.25 -8.28
C LYS A 6 -19.10 -4.86 -8.22
N PHE A 7 -18.87 -5.93 -8.96
CA PHE A 7 -17.57 -6.58 -9.04
C PHE A 7 -16.50 -5.66 -9.65
N TYR A 8 -16.85 -4.95 -10.72
CA TYR A 8 -15.99 -3.95 -11.35
C TYR A 8 -15.60 -2.82 -10.38
N LEU A 9 -16.57 -2.24 -9.68
CA LEU A 9 -16.32 -1.19 -8.70
C LEU A 9 -15.49 -1.71 -7.52
N GLY A 10 -15.75 -2.92 -7.03
CA GLY A 10 -14.97 -3.56 -5.97
C GLY A 10 -13.51 -3.77 -6.38
N THR A 11 -13.27 -4.31 -7.56
CA THR A 11 -11.92 -4.52 -8.11
C THR A 11 -11.18 -3.19 -8.26
N SER A 12 -11.83 -2.17 -8.81
CA SER A 12 -11.26 -0.84 -8.98
C SER A 12 -10.89 -0.19 -7.64
N SER A 13 -11.73 -0.36 -6.62
CA SER A 13 -11.46 0.13 -5.26
C SER A 13 -10.23 -0.53 -4.62
N ILE A 14 -10.12 -1.85 -4.73
CA ILE A 14 -8.97 -2.60 -4.20
C ILE A 14 -7.67 -2.17 -4.88
N LEU A 15 -7.69 -2.01 -6.21
CA LEU A 15 -6.52 -1.54 -6.95
C LEU A 15 -6.13 -0.10 -6.59
N SER A 16 -7.10 0.76 -6.32
CA SER A 16 -6.82 2.12 -5.84
C SER A 16 -6.08 2.11 -4.51
N MET A 17 -6.43 1.21 -3.59
CA MET A 17 -5.70 1.01 -2.32
C MET A 17 -4.26 0.56 -2.55
N VAL A 18 -4.01 -0.33 -3.51
CA VAL A 18 -2.65 -0.77 -3.88
C VAL A 18 -1.82 0.41 -4.40
N VAL A 19 -2.40 1.25 -5.25
CA VAL A 19 -1.71 2.43 -5.80
C VAL A 19 -1.39 3.46 -4.72
N ILE A 20 -2.31 3.71 -3.80
CA ILE A 20 -2.06 4.58 -2.65
C ILE A 20 -0.91 4.01 -1.79
N GLY A 21 -0.90 2.70 -1.54
CA GLY A 21 0.20 2.02 -0.85
C GLY A 21 1.54 2.20 -1.56
N TYR A 22 1.57 2.08 -2.89
CA TYR A 22 2.76 2.31 -3.70
C TYR A 22 3.25 3.76 -3.63
N ASP A 23 2.34 4.74 -3.69
CA ASP A 23 2.69 6.16 -3.55
C ASP A 23 3.32 6.44 -2.18
N ARG A 24 2.71 5.95 -1.11
CA ARG A 24 3.26 6.06 0.25
C ARG A 24 4.62 5.40 0.38
N TYR A 25 4.80 4.22 -0.21
CA TYR A 25 6.10 3.56 -0.26
C TYR A 25 7.15 4.44 -0.93
N ASN A 26 6.86 5.04 -2.07
CA ASN A 26 7.80 5.92 -2.77
C ASN A 26 8.16 7.16 -1.95
N VAL A 27 7.19 7.78 -1.30
CA VAL A 27 7.42 8.99 -0.49
C VAL A 27 8.21 8.69 0.77
N ILE A 28 7.90 7.61 1.49
CA ILE A 28 8.48 7.29 2.80
C ILE A 28 9.85 6.59 2.65
N VAL A 29 9.93 5.58 1.78
CA VAL A 29 11.14 4.75 1.66
C VAL A 29 12.19 5.41 0.77
N LYS A 30 11.79 5.98 -0.36
CA LYS A 30 12.70 6.65 -1.31
C LYS A 30 12.91 8.14 -0.99
N GLY A 31 12.03 8.75 -0.19
CA GLY A 31 12.13 10.14 0.24
C GLY A 31 12.32 11.11 -0.93
N PHE A 32 13.34 11.96 -0.84
CA PHE A 32 13.65 12.95 -1.87
C PHE A 32 14.08 12.35 -3.22
N SER A 33 14.57 11.11 -3.24
CA SER A 33 14.97 10.39 -4.46
C SER A 33 13.78 9.71 -5.15
N GLY A 34 12.62 9.60 -4.49
CA GLY A 34 11.41 9.03 -5.06
C GLY A 34 10.80 9.95 -6.13
N LYS A 35 10.42 9.38 -7.27
CA LYS A 35 9.62 10.11 -8.26
C LYS A 35 8.24 10.42 -7.66
N ARG A 36 7.94 11.70 -7.45
CA ARG A 36 6.60 12.13 -7.07
C ARG A 36 5.63 11.82 -8.21
N ILE A 37 4.45 11.38 -7.86
CA ILE A 37 3.38 11.16 -8.84
C ILE A 37 2.97 12.53 -9.40
N THR A 38 3.30 12.76 -10.67
CA THR A 38 2.81 13.93 -11.40
C THR A 38 1.35 13.70 -11.81
N PRO A 39 0.56 14.75 -12.08
CA PRO A 39 -0.85 14.59 -12.48
C PRO A 39 -0.99 13.73 -13.74
N VAL A 40 -0.04 13.76 -14.65
CA VAL A 40 -0.02 12.91 -15.85
C VAL A 40 0.15 11.44 -15.48
N ILE A 41 1.08 11.12 -14.59
CA ILE A 41 1.28 9.75 -14.11
C ILE A 41 0.04 9.25 -13.37
N ALA A 42 -0.58 10.09 -12.54
CA ALA A 42 -1.82 9.77 -11.84
C ALA A 42 -2.95 9.41 -12.82
N PHE A 43 -3.10 10.19 -13.89
CA PHE A 43 -4.10 9.91 -14.92
C PHE A 43 -3.84 8.56 -15.62
N ILE A 44 -2.59 8.28 -16.01
CA ILE A 44 -2.22 7.00 -16.64
C ILE A 44 -2.51 5.83 -15.69
N VAL A 45 -2.23 5.97 -14.40
CA VAL A 45 -2.51 4.95 -13.40
C VAL A 45 -4.02 4.70 -13.25
N ILE A 46 -4.84 5.75 -13.21
CA ILE A 46 -6.30 5.63 -13.15
C ILE A 46 -6.83 4.88 -14.37
N VAL A 47 -6.40 5.26 -15.56
CA VAL A 47 -6.79 4.56 -16.81
C VAL A 47 -6.35 3.09 -16.78
N SER A 48 -5.15 2.81 -16.29
CA SER A 48 -4.65 1.44 -16.15
C SER A 48 -5.49 0.59 -15.18
N ILE A 49 -5.93 1.18 -14.06
CA ILE A 49 -6.84 0.51 -13.12
C ILE A 49 -8.16 0.16 -13.79
N TRP A 50 -8.71 1.07 -14.57
CA TRP A 50 -9.99 0.85 -15.25
C TRP A 50 -9.88 -0.22 -16.33
N LEU A 51 -8.80 -0.21 -17.10
CA LEU A 51 -8.52 -1.24 -18.11
C LEU A 51 -8.34 -2.63 -17.47
N TYR A 52 -7.57 -2.71 -16.38
CA TYR A 52 -7.37 -3.96 -15.66
C TYR A 52 -8.69 -4.48 -15.07
N SER A 53 -9.47 -3.62 -14.41
CA SER A 53 -10.77 -3.98 -13.85
C SER A 53 -11.73 -4.48 -14.93
N SER A 54 -11.72 -3.84 -16.10
CA SER A 54 -12.51 -4.29 -17.25
C SER A 54 -12.06 -5.67 -17.74
N ALA A 55 -10.77 -5.91 -17.83
CA ALA A 55 -10.22 -7.20 -18.25
C ALA A 55 -10.58 -8.34 -17.27
N VAL A 56 -10.53 -8.08 -15.96
CA VAL A 56 -10.90 -9.07 -14.93
C VAL A 56 -12.41 -9.32 -14.89
N CYS A 57 -13.23 -8.31 -15.23
CA CYS A 57 -14.70 -8.43 -15.24
C CYS A 57 -15.28 -8.92 -16.58
N CYS A 58 -14.46 -8.99 -17.65
CA CYS A 58 -14.91 -9.36 -18.98
C CYS A 58 -15.29 -10.85 -19.15
N PRO A 59 -14.66 -11.84 -18.51
CA PRO A 59 -14.91 -13.26 -18.74
C PRO A 59 -16.37 -13.71 -18.69
N PRO A 60 -17.24 -13.22 -17.78
CA PRO A 60 -18.65 -13.59 -17.77
C PRO A 60 -19.42 -13.17 -19.01
N PHE A 61 -18.97 -12.13 -19.72
CA PHE A 61 -19.60 -11.69 -20.99
C PHE A 61 -19.28 -12.62 -22.17
N ILE A 62 -18.16 -13.35 -22.06
CA ILE A 62 -17.72 -14.32 -23.08
C ILE A 62 -18.29 -15.72 -22.78
N GLY A 63 -19.06 -15.87 -21.68
CA GLY A 63 -19.63 -17.14 -21.23
C GLY A 63 -18.72 -17.98 -20.32
N TRP A 64 -17.61 -17.41 -19.83
CA TRP A 64 -16.76 -18.03 -18.84
C TRP A 64 -17.16 -17.61 -17.44
N GLY A 65 -17.82 -18.51 -16.71
CA GLY A 65 -18.40 -18.25 -15.39
C GLY A 65 -19.89 -17.95 -15.46
N GLY A 66 -20.49 -17.61 -14.33
CA GLY A 66 -21.91 -17.28 -14.22
C GLY A 66 -22.26 -16.69 -12.86
N TYR A 67 -23.43 -16.08 -12.81
CA TYR A 67 -24.02 -15.58 -11.58
C TYR A 67 -25.32 -16.29 -11.31
N MET A 68 -25.60 -16.60 -10.03
CA MET A 68 -26.89 -17.13 -9.60
C MET A 68 -27.57 -16.18 -8.63
N LEU A 69 -28.88 -16.29 -8.53
CA LEU A 69 -29.68 -15.58 -7.54
C LEU A 69 -29.52 -16.27 -6.19
N GLU A 70 -29.05 -15.55 -5.20
CA GLU A 70 -28.81 -16.06 -3.86
C GLU A 70 -29.99 -15.77 -2.93
N GLY A 71 -30.41 -16.77 -2.17
CA GLY A 71 -31.42 -16.66 -1.13
C GLY A 71 -32.79 -16.19 -1.64
N LEU A 72 -33.30 -15.11 -1.07
CA LEU A 72 -34.62 -14.51 -1.37
C LEU A 72 -34.67 -13.73 -2.70
N PHE A 73 -33.89 -14.09 -3.71
CA PHE A 73 -33.81 -13.41 -5.02
C PHE A 73 -33.41 -11.93 -4.98
N MET A 74 -32.87 -11.46 -3.84
CA MET A 74 -32.51 -10.06 -3.67
C MET A 74 -31.10 -9.73 -4.10
N THR A 75 -30.18 -10.70 -4.08
CA THR A 75 -28.78 -10.54 -4.47
C THR A 75 -28.37 -11.60 -5.47
N CYS A 76 -27.52 -11.20 -6.41
CA CYS A 76 -26.82 -12.14 -7.29
C CYS A 76 -25.41 -12.38 -6.73
N SER A 77 -25.00 -13.62 -6.66
CA SER A 77 -23.65 -14.04 -6.27
C SER A 77 -23.02 -14.90 -7.35
N TYR A 78 -21.75 -15.25 -7.17
CA TYR A 78 -21.10 -16.22 -8.05
C TYR A 78 -21.77 -17.57 -7.86
N ASP A 79 -21.90 -18.32 -8.94
CA ASP A 79 -22.43 -19.68 -8.91
C ASP A 79 -21.34 -20.66 -8.42
N TYR A 80 -21.26 -20.78 -7.09
CA TYR A 80 -20.35 -21.71 -6.41
C TYR A 80 -20.96 -23.09 -6.15
N LEU A 81 -22.27 -23.25 -6.39
CA LEU A 81 -23.01 -24.49 -6.16
C LEU A 81 -22.97 -25.43 -7.37
N SER A 82 -22.80 -24.89 -8.56
CA SER A 82 -22.70 -25.70 -9.77
C SER A 82 -21.38 -26.48 -9.82
N GLU A 83 -21.46 -27.77 -10.20
CA GLU A 83 -20.28 -28.61 -10.35
C GLU A 83 -19.51 -28.38 -11.67
N ASP A 84 -19.96 -27.49 -12.51
CA ASP A 84 -19.33 -27.18 -13.79
C ASP A 84 -17.91 -26.66 -13.61
N TRP A 85 -16.95 -27.32 -14.21
CA TRP A 85 -15.54 -26.93 -14.17
C TRP A 85 -15.28 -25.53 -14.69
N ASN A 86 -16.05 -25.10 -15.67
CA ASN A 86 -15.97 -23.75 -16.25
C ASN A 86 -16.27 -22.65 -15.22
N ARG A 87 -17.25 -22.86 -14.35
CA ARG A 87 -17.64 -21.92 -13.29
C ARG A 87 -16.66 -21.91 -12.14
N LYS A 88 -16.22 -23.09 -11.68
CA LYS A 88 -15.19 -23.20 -10.64
C LYS A 88 -13.87 -22.55 -11.05
N SER A 89 -13.47 -22.72 -12.30
CA SER A 89 -12.27 -22.10 -12.86
C SER A 89 -12.36 -20.56 -12.86
N PHE A 90 -13.52 -20.00 -13.21
CA PHE A 90 -13.73 -18.55 -13.14
C PHE A 90 -13.65 -18.01 -11.71
N ILE A 91 -14.25 -18.69 -10.73
CA ILE A 91 -14.18 -18.28 -9.31
C ILE A 91 -12.73 -18.29 -8.82
N LEU A 92 -11.97 -19.33 -9.15
CA LEU A 92 -10.56 -19.42 -8.80
C LEU A 92 -9.74 -18.31 -9.46
N TYR A 93 -9.97 -18.03 -10.73
CA TYR A 93 -9.38 -16.91 -11.44
C TYR A 93 -9.68 -15.57 -10.74
N ALA A 94 -10.94 -15.29 -10.47
CA ALA A 94 -11.37 -14.07 -9.80
C ALA A 94 -10.75 -13.95 -8.39
N PHE A 95 -10.66 -15.04 -7.65
CA PHE A 95 -10.05 -15.06 -6.32
C PHE A 95 -8.55 -14.74 -6.37
N ILE A 96 -7.81 -15.36 -7.27
CA ILE A 96 -6.36 -15.13 -7.40
C ILE A 96 -6.08 -13.68 -7.84
N PHE A 97 -6.71 -13.22 -8.92
CA PHE A 97 -6.41 -11.92 -9.51
C PHE A 97 -7.03 -10.73 -8.77
N ASN A 98 -8.16 -10.92 -8.09
CA ASN A 98 -8.86 -9.86 -7.41
C ASN A 98 -8.63 -9.81 -5.90
N TYR A 99 -8.18 -10.91 -5.29
CA TYR A 99 -7.92 -10.99 -3.86
C TYR A 99 -6.45 -11.26 -3.54
N CYS A 100 -5.89 -12.39 -4.01
CA CYS A 100 -4.53 -12.79 -3.62
C CYS A 100 -3.48 -11.78 -4.13
N PHE A 101 -3.55 -11.38 -5.39
CA PHE A 101 -2.58 -10.49 -5.99
C PHE A 101 -2.55 -9.10 -5.31
N PRO A 102 -3.66 -8.35 -5.18
CA PRO A 102 -3.64 -7.05 -4.49
C PRO A 102 -3.26 -7.18 -3.02
N MET A 103 -3.71 -8.23 -2.33
CA MET A 103 -3.40 -8.46 -0.93
C MET A 103 -1.89 -8.61 -0.68
N LEU A 104 -1.21 -9.39 -1.51
CA LEU A 104 0.24 -9.54 -1.44
C LEU A 104 0.98 -8.22 -1.68
N MET A 105 0.50 -7.41 -2.64
CA MET A 105 1.09 -6.10 -2.92
C MET A 105 0.92 -5.14 -1.75
N VAL A 106 -0.25 -5.10 -1.13
CA VAL A 106 -0.51 -4.27 0.06
C VAL A 106 0.40 -4.69 1.21
N ILE A 107 0.47 -6.00 1.54
CA ILE A 107 1.34 -6.52 2.59
C ILE A 107 2.80 -6.14 2.34
N PHE A 108 3.26 -6.28 1.10
CA PHE A 108 4.63 -5.91 0.71
C PHE A 108 4.92 -4.43 0.96
N TYR A 109 4.06 -3.53 0.46
CA TYR A 109 4.27 -2.09 0.64
C TYR A 109 4.21 -1.68 2.10
N TYR A 110 3.23 -2.15 2.87
CA TYR A 110 3.13 -1.84 4.30
C TYR A 110 4.33 -2.35 5.09
N THR A 111 4.82 -3.55 4.81
CA THR A 111 6.02 -4.08 5.46
C THR A 111 7.24 -3.19 5.20
N GLN A 112 7.43 -2.73 3.98
CA GLN A 112 8.52 -1.83 3.63
C GLN A 112 8.38 -0.46 4.29
N ILE A 113 7.17 0.08 4.34
CA ILE A 113 6.88 1.36 5.00
C ILE A 113 7.21 1.27 6.50
N VAL A 114 6.75 0.23 7.19
CA VAL A 114 7.02 0.02 8.62
C VAL A 114 8.53 -0.08 8.87
N ARG A 115 9.26 -0.86 8.07
CA ARG A 115 10.72 -0.96 8.18
C ARG A 115 11.41 0.40 8.02
N ALA A 116 10.99 1.20 7.04
CA ALA A 116 11.57 2.52 6.82
C ALA A 116 11.26 3.48 7.97
N VAL A 117 10.04 3.48 8.50
CA VAL A 117 9.65 4.32 9.63
C VAL A 117 10.47 3.96 10.88
N VAL A 118 10.59 2.68 11.21
CA VAL A 118 11.40 2.22 12.34
C VAL A 118 12.87 2.60 12.18
N ALA A 119 13.42 2.47 10.97
CA ALA A 119 14.81 2.87 10.68
C ALA A 119 15.01 4.39 10.86
N HIS A 120 14.09 5.21 10.37
CA HIS A 120 14.12 6.67 10.57
C HIS A 120 14.01 7.05 12.04
N GLU A 121 13.11 6.43 12.79
CA GLU A 121 12.97 6.68 14.22
C GLU A 121 14.23 6.32 15.00
N SER A 122 14.85 5.19 14.67
CA SER A 122 16.12 4.77 15.27
C SER A 122 17.25 5.75 14.96
N ALA A 123 17.32 6.25 13.73
CA ALA A 123 18.31 7.25 13.32
C ALA A 123 18.12 8.58 14.06
N LEU A 124 16.87 9.05 14.18
CA LEU A 124 16.54 10.26 14.95
C LEU A 124 16.92 10.13 16.43
N LYS A 125 16.61 8.99 17.06
CA LYS A 125 16.99 8.70 18.45
C LYS A 125 18.53 8.70 18.62
N ALA A 126 19.26 8.12 17.66
CA ALA A 126 20.72 8.13 17.67
C ALA A 126 21.31 9.53 17.51
N GLN A 127 20.74 10.37 16.64
CA GLN A 127 21.14 11.78 16.48
C GLN A 127 20.84 12.60 17.73
N ALA A 128 19.64 12.46 18.33
CA ALA A 128 19.27 13.13 19.55
C ALA A 128 20.21 12.76 20.70
N LYS A 129 20.61 11.49 20.82
CA LYS A 129 21.57 11.02 21.80
C LYS A 129 22.97 11.64 21.59
N LYS A 130 23.42 11.76 20.32
CA LYS A 130 24.69 12.41 20.01
C LYS A 130 24.67 13.91 20.37
N MET A 131 23.61 14.64 20.02
CA MET A 131 23.48 16.06 20.34
C MET A 131 23.43 16.30 21.85
N ASN A 132 22.74 15.45 22.60
CA ASN A 132 22.71 15.55 24.07
C ASN A 132 24.09 15.29 24.70
N VAL A 133 24.85 14.32 24.18
CA VAL A 133 26.23 14.06 24.62
C VAL A 133 27.15 15.22 24.25
N GLU A 134 26.98 15.84 23.07
CA GLU A 134 27.79 16.95 22.62
C GLU A 134 27.48 18.23 23.43
N SER A 135 26.23 18.49 23.76
CA SER A 135 25.84 19.60 24.64
C SER A 135 26.37 19.45 26.06
N LEU A 136 26.36 18.22 26.60
CA LEU A 136 26.95 17.94 27.92
C LEU A 136 28.48 18.12 27.90
N ARG A 137 29.14 17.71 26.81
CA ARG A 137 30.60 17.88 26.63
C ARG A 137 30.98 19.36 26.53
N SER A 138 30.22 20.15 25.77
CA SER A 138 30.47 21.60 25.63
C SER A 138 30.26 22.33 26.97
N ASN A 139 29.24 21.98 27.72
CA ASN A 139 28.99 22.53 29.07
C ASN A 139 30.11 22.16 30.06
N GLN A 140 30.68 20.95 29.97
CA GLN A 140 31.79 20.54 30.80
C GLN A 140 33.08 21.29 30.43
N VAL A 141 33.34 21.50 29.14
CA VAL A 141 34.51 22.28 28.67
C VAL A 141 34.41 23.73 29.15
N CYS A 142 33.22 24.35 28.99
CA CYS A 142 32.98 25.73 29.45
C CYS A 142 33.16 25.88 30.97
N LYS A 143 32.68 24.89 31.73
CA LYS A 143 32.83 24.85 33.19
C LYS A 143 34.29 24.68 33.62
N ASN A 144 35.06 23.85 32.95
CA ASN A 144 36.50 23.68 33.24
C ASN A 144 37.31 24.89 32.86
N GLN A 145 36.98 25.60 31.76
CA GLN A 145 37.63 26.80 31.34
C GLN A 145 37.36 27.96 32.33
N PHE A 146 36.14 28.09 32.83
CA PHE A 146 35.80 29.06 33.88
C PHE A 146 36.52 28.79 35.19
N LEU A 147 36.66 27.50 35.60
CA LEU A 147 37.42 27.14 36.78
C LEU A 147 38.90 27.43 36.69
N LEU A 148 39.49 27.29 35.48
CA LEU A 148 40.88 27.65 35.23
C LEU A 148 41.11 29.17 35.29
N GLU A 149 40.21 30.00 34.76
CA GLU A 149 40.28 31.46 34.84
C GLU A 149 40.18 31.94 36.29
N VAL A 150 39.31 31.32 37.09
CA VAL A 150 39.15 31.68 38.52
C VAL A 150 40.37 31.20 39.37
N ALA A 151 41.05 30.16 38.94
CA ALA A 151 42.26 29.66 39.65
C ALA A 151 43.53 30.44 39.36
N TYR A 152 43.54 31.29 38.34
CA TYR A 152 44.70 32.14 37.96
C TYR A 152 44.53 33.60 38.36
N CYS A 153 43.40 33.97 39.02
CA CYS A 153 43.21 35.25 39.71
C CYS A 153 43.50 35.12 41.21
#